data_de4239a4f7cc2f2f174b70692725ccf4
#
_entry.id   de4239a4f7cc2f2f174b70692725ccf4
#
_cell.length_a   1.000
_cell.length_b   1.000
_cell.length_c   1.000
_cell.angle_alpha   90.00
_cell.angle_beta   90.00
_cell.angle_gamma   90.00
#
_symmetry.space_group_name_H-M   'P 1'
#
loop_
_entity.id
_entity.type
_entity.pdbx_description
1 polymer ?
#
loop_
_entity_poly.entity_id
_entity_poly.type
_entity_poly.pdbx_seq_one_letter_code
_entity_poly.pdbx_strand_id
1 'polypeptide(L)'
;MLDVKLCFELFCNMLQWSNFLNLTFEHSMGFLSNFFSNLGASLWMLVGSERAFGLTKPTFAQAVAFMVVALSANILFAWLAAPNDSYFNEQGLISYLVWPTIIVAAGIIIAQRSLNYALLFVPAILWLAADTLLVLFQSGIQFLENESLLPFWLHSILPTLFLLLFVWQTAALLLIFAKRFNWPWYETVLMLIASIVLLVVWQKNTINQPIFKMDEVLVELDELVFYEQAAQLPEQLQALTAGRKGRHEWYFLGAASYSEQDVFASEIIQARQLFDARFDTAGRSIALINNPSTWGEYPIATRTSIERSLEYIGGLMNPDEDALFLVLSSHGSVDEHGEPIGELAVTNPPMNLRQIDPFWLKSALDKSGIRWRVIVVSACYSGTFINALKDPYTMIITASKADKASFGCTDDADMTYFGRAFFNESLPRSDGVMTAFYDALPKIKEREILMGFEPSEPQLVIGEAMQLALPELQKALFHHQDNPSISIPYGLINKAPDTKPALN
;
A
#
# COMPACT_ATOMS: atom_id res chain seq x y z
N MET A 1 21.98 -3.15 11.84
CA MET A 1 22.75 -4.32 11.41
C MET A 1 22.89 -5.28 12.58
N LEU A 2 21.74 -5.82 13.04
CA LEU A 2 21.76 -6.88 14.03
C LEU A 2 22.02 -8.18 13.29
N ASP A 3 23.03 -8.74 13.74
CA ASP A 3 23.91 -9.78 13.26
C ASP A 3 23.11 -11.02 12.77
N VAL A 4 23.13 -11.24 11.47
CA VAL A 4 22.82 -12.55 10.85
C VAL A 4 23.55 -13.69 11.60
N LYS A 5 24.66 -13.39 12.29
CA LYS A 5 25.33 -14.24 13.26
C LYS A 5 24.44 -14.66 14.42
N LEU A 6 23.59 -13.77 14.96
CA LEU A 6 22.75 -14.11 16.11
C LEU A 6 21.62 -15.09 15.73
N CYS A 7 20.99 -14.90 14.57
CA CYS A 7 20.00 -15.86 14.04
C CYS A 7 20.64 -17.20 13.69
N PHE A 8 21.84 -17.16 13.10
CA PHE A 8 22.59 -18.38 12.79
C PHE A 8 23.13 -19.04 14.06
N GLU A 9 23.53 -18.27 15.08
CA GLU A 9 23.92 -18.80 16.39
C GLU A 9 22.74 -19.35 17.19
N LEU A 10 21.55 -18.73 17.13
CA LEU A 10 20.34 -19.30 17.73
C LEU A 10 19.91 -20.58 17.00
N PHE A 11 20.00 -20.62 15.67
CA PHE A 11 19.74 -21.81 14.87
C PHE A 11 20.81 -22.90 15.11
N CYS A 12 22.09 -22.53 15.19
CA CYS A 12 23.18 -23.43 15.55
C CYS A 12 23.13 -23.88 17.00
N ASN A 13 22.69 -23.03 17.93
CA ASN A 13 22.48 -23.42 19.35
C ASN A 13 21.26 -24.32 19.50
N MET A 14 20.18 -24.14 18.72
CA MET A 14 19.09 -25.14 18.63
C MET A 14 19.58 -26.48 18.04
N LEU A 15 20.55 -26.46 17.14
CA LEU A 15 21.21 -27.67 16.60
C LEU A 15 22.26 -28.24 17.59
N GLN A 16 22.85 -27.45 18.49
CA GLN A 16 23.75 -27.94 19.57
C GLN A 16 23.04 -28.72 20.68
N TRP A 17 21.70 -28.80 20.66
CA TRP A 17 20.98 -29.85 21.38
C TRP A 17 21.31 -31.30 20.88
N SER A 18 22.29 -31.42 20.00
CA SER A 18 22.89 -32.72 19.56
C SER A 18 23.42 -33.58 20.70
N ASN A 19 23.68 -33.02 21.90
CA ASN A 19 24.02 -33.83 23.08
C ASN A 19 22.83 -34.60 23.69
N PHE A 20 21.60 -34.32 23.26
CA PHE A 20 20.41 -35.10 23.61
C PHE A 20 20.12 -36.22 22.57
N LEU A 21 20.83 -36.22 21.46
CA LEU A 21 20.68 -37.16 20.37
C LEU A 21 22.03 -37.84 20.12
N ASN A 22 22.42 -38.79 20.97
CA ASN A 22 23.31 -39.89 20.61
C ASN A 22 22.59 -40.77 19.55
N LEU A 23 22.30 -40.15 18.40
CA LEU A 23 21.72 -40.83 17.24
C LEU A 23 22.86 -41.56 16.51
N THR A 24 23.01 -42.85 16.79
CA THR A 24 23.75 -43.72 15.88
C THR A 24 23.12 -43.63 14.48
N PHE A 25 23.88 -43.84 13.43
CA PHE A 25 23.42 -43.74 12.02
C PHE A 25 22.15 -44.57 11.74
N GLU A 26 21.94 -45.69 12.42
CA GLU A 26 20.74 -46.54 12.35
C GLU A 26 19.50 -45.83 12.93
N HIS A 27 19.63 -45.01 13.97
CA HIS A 27 18.54 -44.24 14.55
C HIS A 27 18.13 -43.10 13.62
N SER A 28 19.08 -42.48 12.88
CA SER A 28 18.77 -41.42 11.92
C SER A 28 18.01 -41.92 10.70
N MET A 29 18.36 -43.12 10.18
CA MET A 29 17.62 -43.76 9.08
C MET A 29 16.18 -44.11 9.48
N GLY A 30 15.98 -44.60 10.70
CA GLY A 30 14.63 -44.84 11.25
C GLY A 30 13.81 -43.59 11.40
N PHE A 31 14.42 -42.47 11.82
CA PHE A 31 13.76 -41.17 11.95
C PHE A 31 13.28 -40.62 10.61
N LEU A 32 14.15 -40.63 9.58
CA LEU A 32 13.79 -40.18 8.22
C LEU A 32 12.72 -41.07 7.58
N SER A 33 12.82 -42.39 7.74
CA SER A 33 11.79 -43.31 7.27
C SER A 33 10.43 -43.02 7.89
N ASN A 34 10.37 -42.72 9.20
CA ASN A 34 9.16 -42.36 9.90
C ASN A 34 8.65 -40.98 9.43
N PHE A 35 9.53 -40.01 9.15
CA PHE A 35 9.17 -38.71 8.63
C PHE A 35 8.44 -38.82 7.28
N PHE A 36 9.03 -39.56 6.32
CA PHE A 36 8.36 -39.78 5.02
C PHE A 36 7.10 -40.65 5.12
N SER A 37 7.06 -41.60 6.05
CA SER A 37 5.82 -42.35 6.33
C SER A 37 4.70 -41.46 6.83
N ASN A 38 5.00 -40.52 7.74
CA ASN A 38 4.04 -39.55 8.25
C ASN A 38 3.59 -38.55 7.16
N LEU A 39 4.50 -38.14 6.27
CA LEU A 39 4.16 -37.33 5.10
C LEU A 39 3.20 -38.08 4.17
N GLY A 40 3.46 -39.37 3.89
CA GLY A 40 2.54 -40.22 3.15
C GLY A 40 1.19 -40.44 3.86
N ALA A 41 1.22 -40.55 5.18
CA ALA A 41 -0.01 -40.65 6.00
C ALA A 41 -0.87 -39.39 5.87
N SER A 42 -0.27 -38.20 5.87
CA SER A 42 -0.99 -36.95 5.72
C SER A 42 -1.67 -36.81 4.34
N LEU A 43 -1.08 -37.33 3.28
CA LEU A 43 -1.72 -37.38 1.95
C LEU A 43 -2.97 -38.27 1.96
N TRP A 44 -2.92 -39.43 2.64
CA TRP A 44 -4.10 -40.26 2.82
C TRP A 44 -5.17 -39.61 3.70
N MET A 45 -4.75 -38.82 4.69
CA MET A 45 -5.69 -37.99 5.47
C MET A 45 -6.41 -36.98 4.58
N LEU A 46 -5.69 -36.25 3.72
CA LEU A 46 -6.27 -35.25 2.83
C LEU A 46 -7.32 -35.82 1.88
N VAL A 47 -7.27 -37.09 1.53
CA VAL A 47 -8.33 -37.79 0.77
C VAL A 47 -9.37 -38.50 1.66
N GLY A 48 -9.37 -38.23 2.97
CA GLY A 48 -10.35 -38.76 3.91
C GLY A 48 -10.26 -40.27 4.16
N SER A 49 -9.09 -40.89 3.97
CA SER A 49 -8.83 -42.31 4.10
C SER A 49 -8.25 -42.67 5.47
N GLU A 50 -8.85 -43.67 6.12
CA GLU A 50 -8.37 -44.22 7.40
C GLU A 50 -7.01 -44.92 7.29
N ARG A 51 -6.48 -45.17 6.08
CA ARG A 51 -5.12 -45.68 5.85
C ARG A 51 -4.06 -44.77 6.49
N ALA A 52 -4.38 -43.49 6.68
CA ALA A 52 -3.55 -42.52 7.38
C ALA A 52 -3.10 -43.07 8.75
N PHE A 53 -4.02 -43.65 9.55
CA PHE A 53 -3.67 -44.19 10.88
C PHE A 53 -2.65 -45.33 10.85
N GLY A 54 -2.72 -46.20 9.83
CA GLY A 54 -1.78 -47.33 9.68
C GLY A 54 -0.36 -46.92 9.33
N LEU A 55 -0.20 -45.81 8.63
CA LEU A 55 1.08 -45.26 8.21
C LEU A 55 1.70 -44.30 9.23
N THR A 56 0.86 -43.67 10.08
CA THR A 56 1.35 -42.69 11.06
C THR A 56 2.25 -43.33 12.10
N LYS A 57 3.43 -42.72 12.29
CA LYS A 57 4.44 -43.08 13.30
C LYS A 57 4.53 -41.94 14.32
N PRO A 58 3.60 -41.93 15.33
CA PRO A 58 3.43 -40.79 16.22
C PRO A 58 4.52 -40.77 17.29
N THR A 59 5.41 -39.77 17.22
CA THR A 59 6.37 -39.45 18.27
C THR A 59 6.46 -37.95 18.44
N PHE A 60 6.83 -37.51 19.64
CA PHE A 60 7.08 -36.10 19.92
C PHE A 60 8.13 -35.50 18.96
N ALA A 61 9.23 -36.23 18.74
CA ALA A 61 10.30 -35.80 17.85
C ALA A 61 9.83 -35.59 16.41
N GLN A 62 8.88 -36.40 15.91
CA GLN A 62 8.28 -36.21 14.57
C GLN A 62 7.38 -34.96 14.51
N ALA A 63 6.59 -34.73 15.55
CA ALA A 63 5.74 -33.53 15.61
C ALA A 63 6.60 -32.26 15.62
N VAL A 64 7.66 -32.24 16.43
CA VAL A 64 8.62 -31.13 16.45
C VAL A 64 9.33 -30.97 15.10
N ALA A 65 9.71 -32.04 14.43
CA ALA A 65 10.37 -31.98 13.13
C ALA A 65 9.49 -31.31 12.08
N PHE A 66 8.22 -31.70 11.97
CA PHE A 66 7.27 -31.05 11.03
C PHE A 66 7.06 -29.57 11.38
N MET A 67 6.91 -29.24 12.65
CA MET A 67 6.79 -27.84 13.08
C MET A 67 8.04 -27.02 12.70
N VAL A 68 9.24 -27.55 12.93
CA VAL A 68 10.49 -26.88 12.57
C VAL A 68 10.62 -26.72 11.05
N VAL A 69 10.28 -27.74 10.26
CA VAL A 69 10.34 -27.66 8.78
C VAL A 69 9.35 -26.60 8.26
N ALA A 70 8.09 -26.63 8.72
CA ALA A 70 7.09 -25.65 8.31
C ALA A 70 7.49 -24.21 8.69
N LEU A 71 7.97 -24.03 9.93
CA LEU A 71 8.42 -22.72 10.41
C LEU A 71 9.64 -22.20 9.64
N SER A 72 10.63 -23.10 9.40
CA SER A 72 11.81 -22.74 8.61
C SER A 72 11.47 -22.36 7.18
N ALA A 73 10.49 -23.04 6.56
CA ALA A 73 9.99 -22.67 5.23
C ALA A 73 9.36 -21.29 5.24
N ASN A 74 8.47 -21.00 6.20
CA ASN A 74 7.85 -19.66 6.32
C ASN A 74 8.91 -18.57 6.50
N ILE A 75 9.89 -18.76 7.39
CA ILE A 75 10.97 -17.80 7.62
C ILE A 75 11.79 -17.57 6.36
N LEU A 76 12.17 -18.67 5.67
CA LEU A 76 12.99 -18.59 4.46
C LEU A 76 12.29 -17.81 3.35
N PHE A 77 11.04 -18.15 3.06
CA PHE A 77 10.29 -17.46 2.00
C PHE A 77 9.94 -16.01 2.37
N ALA A 78 9.63 -15.76 3.65
CA ALA A 78 9.45 -14.39 4.14
C ALA A 78 10.74 -13.56 4.02
N TRP A 79 11.91 -14.17 4.26
CA TRP A 79 13.21 -13.53 4.09
C TRP A 79 13.53 -13.25 2.62
N LEU A 80 13.26 -14.21 1.73
CA LEU A 80 13.47 -14.04 0.28
C LEU A 80 12.57 -12.95 -0.31
N ALA A 81 11.39 -12.76 0.25
CA ALA A 81 10.42 -11.74 -0.17
C ALA A 81 10.60 -10.38 0.54
N ALA A 82 11.45 -10.33 1.56
CA ALA A 82 11.62 -9.14 2.38
C ALA A 82 12.49 -8.09 1.67
N PRO A 83 12.14 -6.79 1.76
CA PRO A 83 13.01 -5.70 1.30
C PRO A 83 14.38 -5.72 2.01
N ASN A 84 15.41 -5.18 1.35
CA ASN A 84 16.81 -5.21 1.83
C ASN A 84 17.02 -4.60 3.22
N ASP A 85 16.19 -3.63 3.62
CA ASP A 85 16.29 -2.91 4.89
C ASP A 85 15.33 -3.43 5.97
N SER A 86 14.81 -4.66 5.80
CA SER A 86 13.90 -5.28 6.75
C SER A 86 14.63 -5.96 7.92
N TYR A 87 14.03 -5.92 9.10
CA TYR A 87 14.48 -6.63 10.29
C TYR A 87 13.52 -7.74 10.71
N PHE A 88 14.04 -8.71 11.46
CA PHE A 88 13.25 -9.83 11.97
C PHE A 88 12.31 -9.41 13.09
N ASN A 89 11.02 -9.72 12.95
CA ASN A 89 9.97 -9.42 13.91
C ASN A 89 9.55 -10.68 14.69
N GLU A 90 9.95 -10.75 15.94
CA GLU A 90 9.63 -11.88 16.83
C GLU A 90 8.13 -12.07 17.04
N GLN A 91 7.33 -10.99 17.05
CA GLN A 91 5.88 -11.06 17.20
C GLN A 91 5.20 -11.73 16.01
N GLY A 92 5.74 -11.55 14.80
CA GLY A 92 5.30 -12.26 13.61
C GLY A 92 5.46 -13.78 13.75
N LEU A 93 6.53 -14.24 14.39
CA LEU A 93 6.78 -15.66 14.61
C LEU A 93 5.77 -16.32 15.56
N ILE A 94 5.33 -15.61 16.59
CA ILE A 94 4.40 -16.14 17.59
C ILE A 94 3.09 -16.58 16.94
N SER A 95 2.63 -15.87 15.91
CA SER A 95 1.39 -16.18 15.20
C SER A 95 1.39 -17.57 14.59
N TYR A 96 2.54 -18.08 14.16
CA TYR A 96 2.68 -19.43 13.58
C TYR A 96 2.65 -20.57 14.60
N LEU A 97 2.79 -20.27 15.89
CA LEU A 97 2.75 -21.29 16.96
C LEU A 97 1.33 -21.55 17.48
N VAL A 98 0.36 -20.73 17.13
CA VAL A 98 -1.02 -20.84 17.64
C VAL A 98 -1.66 -22.15 17.19
N TRP A 99 -1.66 -22.46 15.90
CA TRP A 99 -2.29 -23.67 15.36
C TRP A 99 -1.65 -24.95 15.83
N PRO A 100 -0.32 -25.14 15.80
CA PRO A 100 0.33 -26.30 16.40
C PRO A 100 -0.07 -26.54 17.86
N THR A 101 -0.17 -25.48 18.65
CA THR A 101 -0.59 -25.56 20.07
C THR A 101 -2.02 -26.07 20.21
N ILE A 102 -2.95 -25.54 19.41
CA ILE A 102 -4.36 -25.95 19.42
C ILE A 102 -4.51 -27.42 19.04
N ILE A 103 -3.78 -27.87 18.01
CA ILE A 103 -3.90 -29.26 17.53
C ILE A 103 -3.26 -30.26 18.48
N VAL A 104 -2.17 -29.87 19.17
CA VAL A 104 -1.63 -30.69 20.27
C VAL A 104 -2.63 -30.77 21.43
N ALA A 105 -3.28 -29.65 21.79
CA ALA A 105 -4.33 -29.67 22.82
C ALA A 105 -5.52 -30.57 22.41
N ALA A 106 -5.94 -30.53 21.16
CA ALA A 106 -6.94 -31.46 20.62
C ALA A 106 -6.48 -32.94 20.72
N GLY A 107 -5.21 -33.21 20.47
CA GLY A 107 -4.62 -34.53 20.66
C GLY A 107 -4.69 -35.03 22.11
N ILE A 108 -4.47 -34.16 23.10
CA ILE A 108 -4.62 -34.46 24.53
C ILE A 108 -6.06 -34.88 24.83
N ILE A 109 -7.04 -34.12 24.34
CA ILE A 109 -8.48 -34.41 24.55
C ILE A 109 -8.86 -35.75 23.94
N ILE A 110 -8.41 -36.02 22.72
CA ILE A 110 -8.68 -37.31 22.03
C ILE A 110 -8.05 -38.47 22.77
N ALA A 111 -6.80 -38.35 23.19
CA ALA A 111 -6.10 -39.39 23.96
C ALA A 111 -6.78 -39.72 25.29
N GLN A 112 -7.27 -38.70 26.00
CA GLN A 112 -8.01 -38.84 27.24
C GLN A 112 -9.39 -39.52 27.02
N ARG A 113 -10.15 -39.06 26.02
CA ARG A 113 -11.47 -39.64 25.68
C ARG A 113 -11.42 -41.11 25.25
N SER A 114 -10.39 -41.45 24.49
CA SER A 114 -10.21 -42.82 23.96
C SER A 114 -9.42 -43.75 24.89
N LEU A 115 -8.93 -43.22 26.04
CA LEU A 115 -8.03 -43.92 26.96
C LEU A 115 -6.82 -44.55 26.27
N ASN A 116 -6.34 -43.90 25.18
CA ASN A 116 -5.24 -44.35 24.35
C ASN A 116 -4.22 -43.24 24.12
N TYR A 117 -3.20 -43.19 24.93
CA TYR A 117 -2.16 -42.17 24.89
C TYR A 117 -1.27 -42.24 23.62
N ALA A 118 -1.30 -43.37 22.87
CA ALA A 118 -0.64 -43.47 21.57
C ALA A 118 -1.25 -42.50 20.53
N LEU A 119 -2.47 -42.01 20.75
CA LEU A 119 -3.15 -41.06 19.87
C LEU A 119 -2.76 -39.59 20.15
N LEU A 120 -2.00 -39.32 21.21
CA LEU A 120 -1.66 -37.97 21.64
C LEU A 120 -1.09 -37.09 20.52
N PHE A 121 -0.16 -37.62 19.75
CA PHE A 121 0.53 -36.88 18.69
C PHE A 121 -0.02 -37.18 17.29
N VAL A 122 -1.00 -38.09 17.14
CA VAL A 122 -1.53 -38.47 15.82
C VAL A 122 -2.18 -37.28 15.11
N PRO A 123 -3.10 -36.52 15.74
CA PRO A 123 -3.70 -35.35 15.07
C PRO A 123 -2.65 -34.31 14.71
N ALA A 124 -1.72 -34.04 15.62
CA ALA A 124 -0.67 -33.05 15.41
C ALA A 124 0.26 -33.44 14.24
N ILE A 125 0.69 -34.69 14.17
CA ILE A 125 1.56 -35.17 13.09
C ILE A 125 0.84 -35.16 11.75
N LEU A 126 -0.38 -35.67 11.68
CA LEU A 126 -1.14 -35.69 10.43
C LEU A 126 -1.41 -34.28 9.91
N TRP A 127 -1.79 -33.37 10.81
CA TRP A 127 -2.08 -31.99 10.44
C TRP A 127 -0.79 -31.23 10.05
N LEU A 128 0.26 -31.27 10.90
CA LEU A 128 1.54 -30.58 10.64
C LEU A 128 2.25 -31.11 9.40
N ALA A 129 2.17 -32.42 9.13
CA ALA A 129 2.76 -32.98 7.92
C ALA A 129 2.03 -32.52 6.65
N ALA A 130 0.70 -32.41 6.68
CA ALA A 130 -0.08 -31.82 5.59
C ALA A 130 0.19 -30.33 5.45
N ASP A 131 0.21 -29.62 6.59
CA ASP A 131 0.50 -28.17 6.65
C ASP A 131 1.89 -27.85 6.07
N THR A 132 2.90 -28.66 6.36
CA THR A 132 4.24 -28.49 5.77
C THR A 132 4.21 -28.49 4.23
N LEU A 133 3.40 -29.35 3.61
CA LEU A 133 3.24 -29.37 2.14
C LEU A 133 2.50 -28.14 1.64
N LEU A 134 1.45 -27.75 2.35
CA LEU A 134 0.65 -26.57 1.99
C LEU A 134 1.44 -25.27 2.17
N VAL A 135 2.23 -25.16 3.25
CA VAL A 135 3.11 -24.01 3.49
C VAL A 135 4.17 -23.88 2.39
N LEU A 136 4.83 -24.96 2.01
CA LEU A 136 5.79 -24.93 0.91
C LEU A 136 5.14 -24.49 -0.41
N PHE A 137 3.95 -24.99 -0.70
CA PHE A 137 3.20 -24.60 -1.88
C PHE A 137 2.77 -23.12 -1.82
N GLN A 138 2.20 -22.69 -0.70
CA GLN A 138 1.73 -21.32 -0.48
C GLN A 138 2.88 -20.32 -0.54
N SER A 139 3.97 -20.59 0.17
CA SER A 139 5.14 -19.72 0.19
C SER A 139 5.82 -19.63 -1.17
N GLY A 140 5.87 -20.74 -1.91
CA GLY A 140 6.37 -20.73 -3.29
C GLY A 140 5.52 -19.88 -4.23
N ILE A 141 4.19 -19.96 -4.12
CA ILE A 141 3.28 -19.10 -4.91
C ILE A 141 3.45 -17.63 -4.50
N GLN A 142 3.52 -17.33 -3.22
CA GLN A 142 3.70 -15.95 -2.73
C GLN A 142 5.02 -15.35 -3.18
N PHE A 143 6.09 -16.14 -3.24
CA PHE A 143 7.36 -15.72 -3.82
C PHE A 143 7.22 -15.37 -5.32
N LEU A 144 6.54 -16.22 -6.11
CA LEU A 144 6.26 -15.92 -7.53
C LEU A 144 5.36 -14.70 -7.72
N GLU A 145 4.46 -14.44 -6.78
CA GLU A 145 3.60 -13.26 -6.74
C GLU A 145 4.42 -11.99 -6.53
N ASN A 146 5.30 -11.98 -5.54
CA ASN A 146 6.17 -10.84 -5.23
C ASN A 146 7.13 -10.51 -6.39
N GLU A 147 7.61 -11.53 -7.11
CA GLU A 147 8.43 -11.35 -8.32
C GLU A 147 7.63 -10.97 -9.57
N SER A 148 6.33 -10.68 -9.44
CA SER A 148 5.42 -10.33 -10.55
C SER A 148 5.37 -11.38 -11.67
N LEU A 149 5.66 -12.64 -11.37
CA LEU A 149 5.65 -13.75 -12.34
C LEU A 149 4.27 -14.37 -12.52
N LEU A 150 3.28 -13.99 -11.69
CA LEU A 150 1.92 -14.49 -11.78
C LEU A 150 0.99 -13.48 -12.45
N PRO A 151 0.00 -13.96 -13.23
CA PRO A 151 -1.02 -13.09 -13.82
C PRO A 151 -1.84 -12.37 -12.75
N PHE A 152 -2.17 -11.10 -12.96
CA PHE A 152 -2.90 -10.25 -12.03
C PHE A 152 -4.24 -10.86 -11.53
N TRP A 153 -5.00 -11.54 -12.39
CA TRP A 153 -6.26 -12.18 -11.99
C TRP A 153 -6.09 -13.26 -10.92
N LEU A 154 -4.90 -13.83 -10.79
CA LEU A 154 -4.62 -14.88 -9.80
C LEU A 154 -4.51 -14.30 -8.38
N HIS A 155 -4.04 -13.05 -8.21
CA HIS A 155 -3.93 -12.36 -6.92
C HIS A 155 -5.28 -12.34 -6.15
N SER A 156 -6.38 -12.06 -6.87
CA SER A 156 -7.71 -12.01 -6.27
C SER A 156 -8.23 -13.37 -5.80
N ILE A 157 -7.73 -14.47 -6.37
CA ILE A 157 -8.21 -15.84 -6.11
C ILE A 157 -7.37 -16.52 -5.02
N LEU A 158 -6.07 -16.20 -4.92
CA LEU A 158 -5.14 -16.88 -4.02
C LEU A 158 -5.58 -16.86 -2.53
N PRO A 159 -6.01 -15.75 -1.92
CA PRO A 159 -6.46 -15.74 -0.53
C PRO A 159 -7.64 -16.71 -0.29
N THR A 160 -8.58 -16.74 -1.22
CA THR A 160 -9.74 -17.65 -1.16
C THR A 160 -9.31 -19.10 -1.31
N LEU A 161 -8.37 -19.39 -2.22
CA LEU A 161 -7.81 -20.73 -2.41
C LEU A 161 -7.12 -21.23 -1.14
N PHE A 162 -6.30 -20.41 -0.50
CA PHE A 162 -5.59 -20.77 0.73
C PHE A 162 -6.57 -21.03 1.90
N LEU A 163 -7.61 -20.21 2.02
CA LEU A 163 -8.67 -20.45 2.98
C LEU A 163 -9.36 -21.79 2.74
N LEU A 164 -9.72 -22.10 1.50
CA LEU A 164 -10.34 -23.37 1.13
C LEU A 164 -9.44 -24.57 1.41
N LEU A 165 -8.14 -24.46 1.16
CA LEU A 165 -7.16 -25.50 1.47
C LEU A 165 -7.05 -25.75 2.97
N PHE A 166 -7.03 -24.71 3.78
CA PHE A 166 -7.04 -24.81 5.24
C PHE A 166 -8.31 -25.48 5.77
N VAL A 167 -9.48 -25.04 5.28
CA VAL A 167 -10.77 -25.65 5.66
C VAL A 167 -10.83 -27.13 5.25
N TRP A 168 -10.36 -27.44 4.05
CA TRP A 168 -10.28 -28.81 3.55
C TRP A 168 -9.37 -29.69 4.40
N GLN A 169 -8.16 -29.26 4.72
CA GLN A 169 -7.21 -29.97 5.56
C GLN A 169 -7.81 -30.28 6.94
N THR A 170 -8.44 -29.30 7.56
CA THR A 170 -9.08 -29.43 8.89
C THR A 170 -10.28 -30.37 8.81
N ALA A 171 -11.13 -30.22 7.80
CA ALA A 171 -12.28 -31.11 7.58
C ALA A 171 -11.83 -32.56 7.34
N ALA A 172 -10.80 -32.77 6.54
CA ALA A 172 -10.26 -34.12 6.26
C ALA A 172 -9.75 -34.79 7.53
N LEU A 173 -9.02 -34.06 8.38
CA LEU A 173 -8.59 -34.55 9.68
C LEU A 173 -9.78 -34.94 10.55
N LEU A 174 -10.75 -34.07 10.72
CA LEU A 174 -11.95 -34.34 11.53
C LEU A 174 -12.75 -35.53 11.01
N LEU A 175 -12.90 -35.66 9.68
CA LEU A 175 -13.62 -36.76 9.05
C LEU A 175 -13.00 -38.13 9.28
N ILE A 176 -11.65 -38.27 9.20
CA ILE A 176 -11.00 -39.56 9.47
C ILE A 176 -11.10 -39.95 10.94
N PHE A 177 -11.05 -38.96 11.86
CA PHE A 177 -11.26 -39.21 13.28
C PHE A 177 -12.74 -39.57 13.58
N ALA A 178 -13.69 -38.84 12.98
CA ALA A 178 -15.10 -39.15 13.11
C ALA A 178 -15.45 -40.58 12.64
N LYS A 179 -14.92 -41.00 11.48
CA LYS A 179 -15.04 -42.36 10.98
C LYS A 179 -14.44 -43.40 11.95
N ARG A 180 -13.19 -43.16 12.39
CA ARG A 180 -12.45 -44.11 13.23
C ARG A 180 -13.06 -44.32 14.61
N PHE A 181 -13.63 -43.25 15.21
CA PHE A 181 -14.17 -43.27 16.57
C PHE A 181 -15.70 -43.18 16.62
N ASN A 182 -16.38 -43.31 15.49
CA ASN A 182 -17.84 -43.21 15.36
C ASN A 182 -18.44 -41.96 16.01
N TRP A 183 -17.78 -40.79 15.78
CA TRP A 183 -18.30 -39.55 16.31
C TRP A 183 -19.64 -39.20 15.66
N PRO A 184 -20.58 -38.61 16.41
CA PRO A 184 -21.79 -38.06 15.82
C PRO A 184 -21.44 -36.97 14.80
N TRP A 185 -22.13 -36.95 13.66
CA TRP A 185 -21.88 -36.00 12.59
C TRP A 185 -21.95 -34.53 13.07
N TYR A 186 -22.84 -34.21 14.02
CA TYR A 186 -23.01 -32.88 14.57
C TYR A 186 -21.79 -32.42 15.39
N GLU A 187 -21.10 -33.31 16.10
CA GLU A 187 -19.84 -32.99 16.79
C GLU A 187 -18.75 -32.61 15.78
N THR A 188 -18.63 -33.34 14.67
CA THR A 188 -17.69 -33.07 13.61
C THR A 188 -17.94 -31.70 12.95
N VAL A 189 -19.23 -31.39 12.66
CA VAL A 189 -19.61 -30.10 12.10
C VAL A 189 -19.35 -28.95 13.08
N LEU A 190 -19.67 -29.15 14.36
CA LEU A 190 -19.45 -28.16 15.41
C LEU A 190 -17.94 -27.85 15.56
N MET A 191 -17.07 -28.87 15.55
CA MET A 191 -15.60 -28.69 15.60
C MET A 191 -15.08 -27.97 14.36
N LEU A 192 -15.63 -28.25 13.17
CA LEU A 192 -15.24 -27.54 11.95
C LEU A 192 -15.64 -26.06 12.01
N ILE A 193 -16.86 -25.77 12.45
CA ILE A 193 -17.32 -24.38 12.64
C ILE A 193 -16.46 -23.67 13.67
N ALA A 194 -16.16 -24.31 14.80
CA ALA A 194 -15.28 -23.74 15.83
C ALA A 194 -13.88 -23.44 15.27
N SER A 195 -13.33 -24.32 14.42
CA SER A 195 -12.03 -24.12 13.78
C SER A 195 -12.05 -22.94 12.80
N ILE A 196 -13.15 -22.76 12.04
CA ILE A 196 -13.31 -21.62 11.13
C ILE A 196 -13.44 -20.30 11.92
N VAL A 197 -14.25 -20.28 12.98
CA VAL A 197 -14.39 -19.11 13.85
C VAL A 197 -13.04 -18.73 14.46
N LEU A 198 -12.30 -19.72 14.94
CA LEU A 198 -10.97 -19.50 15.51
C LEU A 198 -9.98 -18.97 14.47
N LEU A 199 -10.04 -19.47 13.23
CA LEU A 199 -9.24 -18.95 12.11
C LEU A 199 -9.56 -17.47 11.85
N VAL A 200 -10.84 -17.10 11.78
CA VAL A 200 -11.26 -15.70 11.56
C VAL A 200 -10.79 -14.80 12.71
N VAL A 201 -10.91 -15.25 13.95
CA VAL A 201 -10.43 -14.50 15.13
C VAL A 201 -8.92 -14.35 15.10
N TRP A 202 -8.20 -15.44 14.81
CA TRP A 202 -6.74 -15.40 14.66
C TRP A 202 -6.34 -14.44 13.53
N GLN A 203 -6.96 -14.54 12.38
CA GLN A 203 -6.69 -13.70 11.21
C GLN A 203 -6.87 -12.21 11.54
N LYS A 204 -7.97 -11.85 12.23
CA LYS A 204 -8.21 -10.44 12.61
C LYS A 204 -7.20 -9.87 13.61
N ASN A 205 -6.60 -10.71 14.46
CA ASN A 205 -5.74 -10.25 15.54
C ASN A 205 -4.23 -10.41 15.25
N THR A 206 -3.83 -11.21 14.25
CA THR A 206 -2.42 -11.57 14.03
C THR A 206 -1.89 -11.32 12.62
N ILE A 207 -2.75 -11.10 11.63
CA ILE A 207 -2.34 -10.91 10.21
C ILE A 207 -1.43 -9.70 9.99
N ASN A 208 -1.51 -8.68 10.85
CA ASN A 208 -0.74 -7.45 10.69
C ASN A 208 0.68 -7.54 11.27
N GLN A 209 1.17 -8.75 11.55
CA GLN A 209 2.51 -8.95 12.10
C GLN A 209 3.37 -9.82 11.17
N PRO A 210 3.97 -9.24 10.11
CA PRO A 210 4.88 -9.96 9.23
C PRO A 210 6.13 -10.44 9.99
N ILE A 211 6.75 -11.53 9.54
CA ILE A 211 8.00 -12.07 10.11
C ILE A 211 9.16 -11.09 9.91
N PHE A 212 9.17 -10.37 8.79
CA PHE A 212 10.13 -9.30 8.53
C PHE A 212 9.35 -7.99 8.36
N LYS A 213 9.80 -6.96 9.06
CA LYS A 213 9.26 -5.60 8.98
C LYS A 213 10.35 -4.68 8.48
N MET A 214 9.98 -3.69 7.71
CA MET A 214 10.84 -2.52 7.58
C MET A 214 10.82 -1.75 8.90
N ASP A 215 11.95 -1.19 9.30
CA ASP A 215 11.91 -0.16 10.31
C ASP A 215 10.92 0.90 9.80
N GLU A 216 9.85 1.11 10.55
CA GLU A 216 9.20 2.41 10.45
C GLU A 216 10.32 3.38 10.78
N VAL A 217 10.85 4.05 9.78
CA VAL A 217 11.75 5.18 10.00
C VAL A 217 10.91 6.15 10.79
N LEU A 218 10.97 6.03 12.12
CA LEU A 218 10.50 7.08 13.01
C LEU A 218 11.38 8.27 12.67
N VAL A 219 10.93 9.06 11.71
CA VAL A 219 11.59 10.32 11.41
C VAL A 219 11.52 11.10 12.70
N GLU A 220 12.64 11.16 13.41
CA GLU A 220 12.74 11.94 14.62
C GLU A 220 12.46 13.39 14.22
N LEU A 221 11.34 13.92 14.70
CA LEU A 221 11.00 15.32 14.50
C LEU A 221 12.01 16.13 15.32
N ASP A 222 12.96 16.78 14.64
CA ASP A 222 13.90 17.70 15.27
C ASP A 222 13.10 18.83 15.94
N GLU A 223 13.44 19.14 17.19
CA GLU A 223 12.82 20.23 17.95
C GLU A 223 12.87 21.55 17.16
N LEU A 224 13.97 21.85 16.50
CA LEU A 224 14.13 23.05 15.68
C LEU A 224 13.11 23.10 14.53
N VAL A 225 12.96 22.02 13.79
CA VAL A 225 11.99 21.90 12.69
C VAL A 225 10.57 22.12 13.17
N PHE A 226 10.22 21.60 14.37
CA PHE A 226 8.89 21.83 14.95
C PHE A 226 8.58 23.32 15.17
N TYR A 227 9.55 24.09 15.68
CA TYR A 227 9.38 25.53 15.89
C TYR A 227 9.41 26.30 14.57
N GLU A 228 10.28 25.95 13.62
CA GLU A 228 10.37 26.57 12.31
C GLU A 228 9.09 26.37 11.50
N GLN A 229 8.47 25.20 11.53
CA GLN A 229 7.20 24.94 10.84
C GLN A 229 6.08 25.90 11.26
N ALA A 230 6.05 26.35 12.50
CA ALA A 230 5.04 27.30 12.96
C ALA A 230 5.17 28.68 12.29
N ALA A 231 6.38 29.08 11.91
CA ALA A 231 6.67 30.36 11.23
C ALA A 231 6.58 30.26 9.70
N GLN A 232 6.92 29.10 9.11
CA GLN A 232 7.05 28.94 7.66
C GLN A 232 5.77 29.31 6.88
N LEU A 233 4.59 28.86 7.32
CA LEU A 233 3.37 29.17 6.61
C LEU A 233 3.05 30.68 6.62
N PRO A 234 3.07 31.39 7.77
CA PRO A 234 2.90 32.83 7.79
C PRO A 234 3.94 33.59 6.94
N GLU A 235 5.21 33.20 6.98
CA GLU A 235 6.27 33.85 6.22
C GLU A 235 6.08 33.68 4.71
N GLN A 236 5.77 32.48 4.25
CA GLN A 236 5.54 32.22 2.82
C GLN A 236 4.27 32.91 2.33
N LEU A 237 3.21 32.95 3.13
CA LEU A 237 1.99 33.69 2.78
C LEU A 237 2.26 35.20 2.67
N GLN A 238 2.99 35.81 3.61
CA GLN A 238 3.34 37.23 3.59
C GLN A 238 4.25 37.59 2.41
N ALA A 239 5.02 36.64 1.88
CA ALA A 239 5.83 36.85 0.70
C ALA A 239 5.03 36.86 -0.62
N LEU A 240 3.74 36.46 -0.60
CA LEU A 240 2.90 36.50 -1.79
C LEU A 240 2.55 37.94 -2.16
N THR A 241 2.56 38.21 -3.45
CA THR A 241 2.23 39.54 -4.01
C THR A 241 0.77 39.61 -4.43
N ALA A 242 0.14 40.79 -4.21
CA ALA A 242 -1.22 41.04 -4.64
C ALA A 242 -1.32 41.15 -6.17
N GLY A 243 -2.49 40.81 -6.70
CA GLY A 243 -2.81 40.93 -8.12
C GLY A 243 -2.77 42.42 -8.58
N ARG A 244 -2.32 42.61 -9.81
CA ARG A 244 -2.24 43.95 -10.42
C ARG A 244 -3.57 44.31 -11.11
N LYS A 245 -4.20 45.37 -10.72
CA LYS A 245 -5.49 45.81 -11.27
C LYS A 245 -5.44 45.92 -12.81
N GLY A 246 -6.43 45.36 -13.47
CA GLY A 246 -6.57 45.39 -14.94
C GLY A 246 -5.70 44.34 -15.65
N ARG A 247 -5.20 43.38 -14.94
CA ARG A 247 -4.48 42.19 -15.49
C ARG A 247 -5.05 40.91 -14.93
N HIS A 248 -5.17 39.89 -15.75
CA HIS A 248 -5.48 38.56 -15.29
C HIS A 248 -4.20 37.93 -14.77
N GLU A 249 -4.15 37.59 -13.48
CA GLU A 249 -3.02 36.96 -12.84
C GLU A 249 -3.40 35.60 -12.29
N TRP A 250 -2.42 34.71 -12.29
CA TRP A 250 -2.63 33.37 -11.74
C TRP A 250 -1.88 33.22 -10.42
N TYR A 251 -2.54 32.57 -9.50
CA TYR A 251 -1.97 32.09 -8.26
C TYR A 251 -1.86 30.57 -8.31
N PHE A 252 -0.79 30.04 -7.78
CA PHE A 252 -0.59 28.58 -7.69
C PHE A 252 -0.58 28.16 -6.23
N LEU A 253 -1.38 27.14 -5.88
CA LEU A 253 -1.35 26.44 -4.60
C LEU A 253 -1.20 24.95 -4.88
N GLY A 254 -0.07 24.36 -4.46
CA GLY A 254 0.17 22.93 -4.51
C GLY A 254 0.17 22.30 -3.12
N ALA A 255 -0.41 21.11 -2.95
CA ALA A 255 -0.36 20.37 -1.71
C ALA A 255 -0.04 18.89 -1.97
N ALA A 256 1.11 18.43 -1.44
CA ALA A 256 1.51 17.04 -1.33
C ALA A 256 1.25 16.58 0.09
N SER A 257 0.20 15.80 0.32
CA SER A 257 -0.29 15.53 1.66
C SER A 257 0.09 14.16 2.23
N TYR A 258 0.82 13.33 1.50
CA TYR A 258 1.32 12.02 1.95
C TYR A 258 2.83 12.03 2.13
N SER A 259 3.31 11.77 3.36
CA SER A 259 4.71 11.96 3.75
C SER A 259 5.65 10.79 3.47
N GLU A 260 5.09 9.59 3.31
CA GLU A 260 5.87 8.35 3.30
C GLU A 260 6.42 8.01 1.90
N GLN A 261 6.05 8.80 0.88
CA GLN A 261 6.52 8.62 -0.50
C GLN A 261 6.91 9.96 -1.14
N ASP A 262 8.11 10.01 -1.69
CA ASP A 262 8.69 11.24 -2.28
C ASP A 262 7.99 11.72 -3.55
N VAL A 263 7.30 10.83 -4.26
CA VAL A 263 6.66 11.11 -5.55
C VAL A 263 5.67 12.27 -5.48
N PHE A 264 4.89 12.39 -4.41
CA PHE A 264 3.90 13.46 -4.26
C PHE A 264 4.56 14.81 -3.99
N ALA A 265 5.57 14.84 -3.13
CA ALA A 265 6.40 16.03 -2.88
C ALA A 265 7.07 16.49 -4.16
N SER A 266 7.72 15.60 -4.88
CA SER A 266 8.39 15.86 -6.15
C SER A 266 7.44 16.40 -7.22
N GLU A 267 6.23 15.81 -7.34
CA GLU A 267 5.21 16.28 -8.29
C GLU A 267 4.80 17.74 -8.02
N ILE A 268 4.54 18.09 -6.76
CA ILE A 268 4.13 19.46 -6.40
C ILE A 268 5.28 20.46 -6.56
N ILE A 269 6.51 20.07 -6.18
CA ILE A 269 7.69 20.92 -6.37
C ILE A 269 7.92 21.22 -7.85
N GLN A 270 7.89 20.19 -8.71
CA GLN A 270 8.08 20.34 -10.15
C GLN A 270 6.95 21.15 -10.80
N ALA A 271 5.68 20.90 -10.40
CA ALA A 271 4.54 21.68 -10.87
C ALA A 271 4.70 23.16 -10.49
N ARG A 272 5.04 23.49 -9.25
CA ARG A 272 5.30 24.87 -8.82
C ARG A 272 6.42 25.51 -9.63
N GLN A 273 7.55 24.83 -9.81
CA GLN A 273 8.69 25.33 -10.59
C GLN A 273 8.29 25.61 -12.05
N LEU A 274 7.49 24.74 -12.66
CA LEU A 274 6.93 24.96 -13.98
C LEU A 274 6.09 26.24 -14.03
N PHE A 275 5.18 26.42 -13.06
CA PHE A 275 4.29 27.57 -13.00
C PHE A 275 5.07 28.87 -12.80
N ASP A 276 6.04 28.87 -11.88
CA ASP A 276 6.88 30.04 -11.61
C ASP A 276 7.74 30.43 -12.82
N ALA A 277 8.28 29.44 -13.54
CA ALA A 277 9.17 29.68 -14.68
C ALA A 277 8.43 30.04 -15.97
N ARG A 278 7.21 29.50 -16.18
CA ARG A 278 6.53 29.56 -17.50
C ARG A 278 5.24 30.32 -17.50
N PHE A 279 4.57 30.43 -16.34
CA PHE A 279 3.19 30.91 -16.26
C PHE A 279 3.06 32.16 -15.38
N ASP A 280 4.15 32.89 -15.16
CA ASP A 280 4.21 34.16 -14.42
C ASP A 280 3.63 34.10 -12.99
N THR A 281 3.75 32.93 -12.34
CA THR A 281 3.26 32.79 -10.94
C THR A 281 4.36 33.03 -9.90
N ALA A 282 5.60 33.33 -10.29
CA ALA A 282 6.66 33.66 -9.37
C ALA A 282 6.25 34.81 -8.42
N GLY A 283 6.32 34.56 -7.09
CA GLY A 283 5.79 35.45 -6.06
C GLY A 283 4.28 35.37 -5.83
N ARG A 284 3.56 34.46 -6.51
CA ARG A 284 2.14 34.14 -6.33
C ARG A 284 1.89 32.63 -6.18
N SER A 285 2.96 31.88 -5.86
CA SER A 285 2.94 30.43 -5.70
C SER A 285 3.28 30.02 -4.28
N ILE A 286 2.54 29.06 -3.75
CA ILE A 286 2.85 28.37 -2.49
C ILE A 286 2.74 26.86 -2.66
N ALA A 287 3.66 26.12 -2.04
CA ALA A 287 3.61 24.67 -1.93
C ALA A 287 3.57 24.25 -0.46
N LEU A 288 2.66 23.34 -0.16
CA LEU A 288 2.49 22.70 1.15
C LEU A 288 2.90 21.24 1.00
N ILE A 289 3.85 20.76 1.80
CA ILE A 289 4.44 19.45 1.54
C ILE A 289 4.62 18.66 2.84
N ASN A 290 4.04 17.48 2.87
CA ASN A 290 4.29 16.47 3.88
C ASN A 290 5.40 15.54 3.38
N ASN A 291 6.64 15.85 3.74
CA ASN A 291 7.77 14.98 3.49
C ASN A 291 8.89 15.36 4.46
N PRO A 292 9.47 14.40 5.18
CA PRO A 292 10.52 14.67 6.17
C PRO A 292 11.73 15.41 5.60
N SER A 293 12.11 15.14 4.37
CA SER A 293 13.26 15.78 3.72
C SER A 293 13.04 17.25 3.40
N THR A 294 11.79 17.74 3.47
CA THR A 294 11.41 19.12 3.07
C THR A 294 10.92 19.98 4.22
N TRP A 295 10.89 19.49 5.46
CA TRP A 295 10.35 20.21 6.61
C TRP A 295 11.03 21.54 6.93
N GLY A 296 12.31 21.69 6.60
CA GLY A 296 13.04 22.96 6.75
C GLY A 296 12.74 23.99 5.64
N GLU A 297 12.03 23.59 4.56
CA GLU A 297 11.85 24.43 3.36
C GLU A 297 10.37 24.72 3.06
N TYR A 298 9.47 23.77 3.28
CA TYR A 298 8.04 23.89 2.95
C TYR A 298 7.14 23.73 4.18
N PRO A 299 6.07 24.56 4.28
CA PRO A 299 5.03 24.33 5.28
C PRO A 299 4.33 23.00 5.03
N ILE A 300 3.93 22.33 6.12
CA ILE A 300 3.20 21.06 6.02
C ILE A 300 1.82 21.21 5.39
N ALA A 301 1.40 20.19 4.61
CA ALA A 301 0.09 20.10 3.97
C ALA A 301 -0.94 19.49 4.94
N THR A 302 -1.80 20.33 5.46
CA THR A 302 -2.92 19.96 6.34
C THR A 302 -4.19 20.67 5.90
N ARG A 303 -5.37 20.23 6.37
CA ARG A 303 -6.60 21.03 6.14
C ARG A 303 -6.42 22.48 6.60
N THR A 304 -5.79 22.70 7.74
CA THR A 304 -5.59 24.07 8.28
C THR A 304 -4.68 24.91 7.41
N SER A 305 -3.54 24.36 6.96
CA SER A 305 -2.61 25.12 6.10
C SER A 305 -3.20 25.41 4.72
N ILE A 306 -3.92 24.47 4.14
CA ILE A 306 -4.62 24.66 2.86
C ILE A 306 -5.73 25.75 3.02
N GLU A 307 -6.58 25.66 4.04
CA GLU A 307 -7.65 26.64 4.29
C GLU A 307 -7.08 28.05 4.49
N ARG A 308 -6.04 28.20 5.32
CA ARG A 308 -5.35 29.48 5.53
C ARG A 308 -4.72 30.03 4.26
N SER A 309 -4.11 29.15 3.44
CA SER A 309 -3.51 29.56 2.16
C SER A 309 -4.59 30.05 1.19
N LEU A 310 -5.70 29.33 1.09
CA LEU A 310 -6.83 29.73 0.24
C LEU A 310 -7.43 31.08 0.68
N GLU A 311 -7.67 31.28 1.99
CA GLU A 311 -8.19 32.53 2.52
C GLU A 311 -7.23 33.71 2.27
N TYR A 312 -5.91 33.49 2.50
CA TYR A 312 -4.92 34.53 2.28
C TYR A 312 -4.78 34.90 0.81
N ILE A 313 -4.70 33.90 -0.08
CA ILE A 313 -4.66 34.10 -1.55
C ILE A 313 -5.94 34.83 -1.99
N GLY A 314 -7.12 34.42 -1.53
CA GLY A 314 -8.40 35.07 -1.86
C GLY A 314 -8.42 36.53 -1.46
N GLY A 315 -7.78 36.90 -0.34
CA GLY A 315 -7.63 38.29 0.09
C GLY A 315 -6.67 39.14 -0.77
N LEU A 316 -5.73 38.48 -1.49
CA LEU A 316 -4.80 39.15 -2.41
C LEU A 316 -5.33 39.27 -3.84
N MET A 317 -6.22 38.39 -4.25
CA MET A 317 -6.76 38.26 -5.61
C MET A 317 -7.83 39.31 -5.87
N ASN A 318 -7.90 39.78 -7.12
CA ASN A 318 -9.10 40.40 -7.64
C ASN A 318 -10.08 39.32 -8.11
N PRO A 319 -11.24 39.13 -7.46
CA PRO A 319 -12.15 38.02 -7.76
C PRO A 319 -12.74 38.06 -9.18
N ASP A 320 -12.69 39.22 -9.85
CA ASP A 320 -13.21 39.38 -11.21
C ASP A 320 -12.15 39.14 -12.30
N GLU A 321 -10.85 39.24 -11.94
CA GLU A 321 -9.73 39.22 -12.89
C GLU A 321 -8.82 38.01 -12.69
N ASP A 322 -8.56 37.61 -11.43
CA ASP A 322 -7.50 36.63 -11.11
C ASP A 322 -8.05 35.21 -10.98
N ALA A 323 -7.19 34.22 -11.26
CA ALA A 323 -7.54 32.81 -11.16
C ALA A 323 -6.57 32.00 -10.28
N LEU A 324 -7.09 30.99 -9.61
CA LEU A 324 -6.31 30.02 -8.84
C LEU A 324 -6.10 28.73 -9.63
N PHE A 325 -4.88 28.23 -9.61
CA PHE A 325 -4.53 26.87 -10.00
C PHE A 325 -4.18 26.07 -8.74
N LEU A 326 -5.09 25.19 -8.32
CA LEU A 326 -4.92 24.32 -7.14
C LEU A 326 -4.54 22.90 -7.57
N VAL A 327 -3.46 22.38 -7.02
CA VAL A 327 -3.02 20.99 -7.25
C VAL A 327 -2.97 20.24 -5.93
N LEU A 328 -3.67 19.12 -5.85
CA LEU A 328 -3.65 18.21 -4.71
C LEU A 328 -3.09 16.87 -5.18
N SER A 329 -1.99 16.43 -4.58
CA SER A 329 -1.32 15.17 -4.91
C SER A 329 -1.17 14.29 -3.67
N SER A 330 -1.73 13.08 -3.71
CA SER A 330 -1.73 12.14 -2.58
C SER A 330 -2.27 10.77 -3.00
N HIS A 331 -2.24 9.80 -2.09
CA HIS A 331 -3.10 8.63 -2.21
C HIS A 331 -4.58 9.02 -2.05
N GLY A 332 -5.43 8.30 -2.78
CA GLY A 332 -6.88 8.43 -2.68
C GLY A 332 -7.52 7.11 -2.25
N SER A 333 -8.57 7.21 -1.45
CA SER A 333 -9.44 6.11 -1.04
C SER A 333 -10.90 6.48 -1.18
N VAL A 334 -11.77 5.49 -1.08
CA VAL A 334 -13.22 5.66 -1.07
C VAL A 334 -13.77 5.01 0.18
N ASP A 335 -14.59 5.71 0.95
CA ASP A 335 -15.35 5.11 2.04
C ASP A 335 -16.50 4.26 1.46
N GLU A 336 -16.43 2.93 1.67
CA GLU A 336 -17.42 1.98 1.16
C GLU A 336 -18.69 1.90 2.03
N HIS A 337 -18.76 2.61 3.16
CA HIS A 337 -19.86 2.55 4.13
C HIS A 337 -21.00 3.53 3.81
N GLY A 338 -21.36 3.72 2.55
CA GLY A 338 -22.44 4.62 2.12
C GLY A 338 -22.31 5.04 0.67
N GLU A 339 -22.68 6.28 0.37
CA GLU A 339 -22.31 6.89 -0.92
C GLU A 339 -20.78 6.99 -1.01
N PRO A 340 -20.16 6.62 -2.13
CA PRO A 340 -18.70 6.60 -2.26
C PRO A 340 -18.14 8.03 -2.17
N ILE A 341 -17.73 8.40 -0.96
CA ILE A 341 -17.05 9.68 -0.70
C ILE A 341 -15.56 9.41 -0.80
N GLY A 342 -14.90 10.09 -1.74
CA GLY A 342 -13.46 10.00 -1.86
C GLY A 342 -12.74 10.79 -0.77
N GLU A 343 -11.60 10.30 -0.36
CA GLU A 343 -10.71 10.97 0.58
C GLU A 343 -9.28 10.97 0.06
N LEU A 344 -8.57 12.08 0.23
CA LEU A 344 -7.12 12.14 0.03
C LEU A 344 -6.42 11.88 1.36
N ALA A 345 -5.44 11.01 1.33
CA ALA A 345 -4.62 10.72 2.48
C ALA A 345 -3.83 11.96 2.93
N VAL A 346 -3.85 12.23 4.23
CA VAL A 346 -3.03 13.26 4.85
C VAL A 346 -2.23 12.60 5.97
N THR A 347 -0.96 12.37 5.72
CA THR A 347 -0.05 11.74 6.68
C THR A 347 1.18 12.60 6.90
N ASN A 348 1.64 12.66 8.12
CA ASN A 348 2.94 13.23 8.50
C ASN A 348 3.27 12.80 9.95
N PRO A 349 3.68 11.53 10.14
CA PRO A 349 3.98 11.01 11.47
C PRO A 349 4.99 11.89 12.23
N PRO A 350 4.83 12.06 13.55
CA PRO A 350 3.86 11.40 14.43
C PRO A 350 2.50 12.10 14.54
N MET A 351 2.17 13.09 13.72
CA MET A 351 0.93 13.85 13.79
C MET A 351 -0.28 13.02 13.31
N ASN A 352 -1.39 13.14 14.02
CA ASN A 352 -2.68 12.60 13.59
C ASN A 352 -3.44 13.67 12.80
N LEU A 353 -3.39 13.59 11.46
CA LEU A 353 -3.96 14.56 10.54
C LEU A 353 -5.31 14.07 9.98
N ARG A 354 -6.17 15.03 9.61
CA ARG A 354 -7.48 14.71 9.02
C ARG A 354 -7.36 14.60 7.50
N GLN A 355 -7.96 13.54 6.94
CA GLN A 355 -8.04 13.31 5.50
C GLN A 355 -8.80 14.46 4.80
N ILE A 356 -8.50 14.72 3.52
CA ILE A 356 -9.16 15.75 2.73
C ILE A 356 -10.33 15.10 1.97
N ASP A 357 -11.55 15.42 2.38
CA ASP A 357 -12.76 15.05 1.65
C ASP A 357 -13.25 16.20 0.73
N PRO A 358 -14.04 15.88 -0.32
CA PRO A 358 -14.48 16.87 -1.29
C PRO A 358 -15.43 17.95 -0.71
N PHE A 359 -16.19 17.64 0.33
CA PHE A 359 -17.12 18.61 0.94
C PHE A 359 -16.38 19.64 1.79
N TRP A 360 -15.39 19.18 2.55
CA TRP A 360 -14.51 20.09 3.27
C TRP A 360 -13.75 21.00 2.30
N LEU A 361 -13.20 20.45 1.21
CA LEU A 361 -12.47 21.22 0.21
C LEU A 361 -13.38 22.29 -0.44
N LYS A 362 -14.61 21.92 -0.79
CA LYS A 362 -15.62 22.86 -1.29
C LYS A 362 -15.88 23.99 -0.31
N SER A 363 -16.06 23.66 0.97
CA SER A 363 -16.26 24.67 2.02
C SER A 363 -15.09 25.63 2.16
N ALA A 364 -13.84 25.12 2.13
CA ALA A 364 -12.63 25.95 2.20
C ALA A 364 -12.50 26.89 0.98
N LEU A 365 -12.78 26.38 -0.21
CA LEU A 365 -12.79 27.16 -1.45
C LEU A 365 -13.88 28.26 -1.44
N ASP A 366 -15.06 27.96 -0.92
CA ASP A 366 -16.16 28.95 -0.85
C ASP A 366 -15.86 30.06 0.15
N LYS A 367 -15.26 29.71 1.31
CA LYS A 367 -14.85 30.71 2.31
C LYS A 367 -13.75 31.64 1.79
N SER A 368 -12.85 31.16 0.92
CA SER A 368 -11.77 31.97 0.37
C SER A 368 -12.24 33.13 -0.52
N GLY A 369 -13.48 33.08 -1.05
CA GLY A 369 -13.99 34.05 -1.98
C GLY A 369 -13.38 33.99 -3.39
N ILE A 370 -12.46 33.06 -3.66
CA ILE A 370 -11.85 32.88 -4.97
C ILE A 370 -12.91 32.41 -5.96
N ARG A 371 -13.11 33.15 -7.04
CA ARG A 371 -14.13 32.84 -8.04
C ARG A 371 -13.60 31.86 -9.11
N TRP A 372 -12.54 32.25 -9.82
CA TRP A 372 -12.02 31.47 -10.95
C TRP A 372 -11.03 30.43 -10.46
N ARG A 373 -11.32 29.14 -10.71
CA ARG A 373 -10.55 28.03 -10.13
C ARG A 373 -10.28 26.95 -11.15
N VAL A 374 -9.03 26.52 -11.27
CA VAL A 374 -8.63 25.25 -11.88
C VAL A 374 -8.16 24.36 -10.75
N ILE A 375 -8.83 23.22 -10.57
CA ILE A 375 -8.54 22.26 -9.50
C ILE A 375 -8.07 20.96 -10.13
N VAL A 376 -6.87 20.52 -9.79
CA VAL A 376 -6.29 19.26 -10.21
C VAL A 376 -6.19 18.35 -8.99
N VAL A 377 -6.78 17.16 -9.07
CA VAL A 377 -6.69 16.12 -8.03
C VAL A 377 -5.94 14.92 -8.61
N SER A 378 -4.66 14.82 -8.23
CA SER A 378 -3.76 13.72 -8.64
C SER A 378 -3.78 12.63 -7.57
N ALA A 379 -4.76 11.72 -7.68
CA ALA A 379 -4.97 10.63 -6.72
C ALA A 379 -5.82 9.51 -7.33
N CYS A 380 -5.79 8.32 -6.71
CA CYS A 380 -6.77 7.28 -6.96
C CYS A 380 -8.19 7.75 -6.62
N TYR A 381 -9.20 7.28 -7.35
CA TYR A 381 -10.61 7.60 -7.12
C TYR A 381 -10.95 9.10 -7.13
N SER A 382 -10.06 9.93 -7.68
CA SER A 382 -10.17 11.39 -7.66
C SER A 382 -11.42 11.93 -8.37
N GLY A 383 -12.03 11.18 -9.28
CA GLY A 383 -13.31 11.50 -9.90
C GLY A 383 -14.47 11.69 -8.90
N THR A 384 -14.38 11.14 -7.68
CA THR A 384 -15.35 11.34 -6.59
C THR A 384 -15.44 12.79 -6.14
N PHE A 385 -14.40 13.59 -6.35
CA PHE A 385 -14.35 15.02 -6.00
C PHE A 385 -15.20 15.90 -6.94
N ILE A 386 -15.47 15.44 -8.17
CA ILE A 386 -16.14 16.24 -9.21
C ILE A 386 -17.52 16.74 -8.74
N ASN A 387 -18.35 15.85 -8.20
CA ASN A 387 -19.72 16.19 -7.87
C ASN A 387 -19.85 17.28 -6.78
N ALA A 388 -18.97 17.28 -5.81
CA ALA A 388 -18.96 18.27 -4.74
C ALA A 388 -18.36 19.62 -5.19
N LEU A 389 -17.31 19.56 -6.05
CA LEU A 389 -16.54 20.76 -6.43
C LEU A 389 -17.08 21.49 -7.65
N LYS A 390 -17.94 20.87 -8.48
CA LYS A 390 -18.47 21.49 -9.69
C LYS A 390 -19.29 22.73 -9.35
N ASP A 391 -18.95 23.83 -9.99
CA ASP A 391 -19.72 25.08 -10.00
C ASP A 391 -19.49 25.83 -11.32
N PRO A 392 -20.22 26.94 -11.61
CA PRO A 392 -20.08 27.65 -12.88
C PRO A 392 -18.70 28.23 -13.16
N TYR A 393 -17.86 28.48 -12.14
CA TYR A 393 -16.59 29.19 -12.22
C TYR A 393 -15.37 28.26 -12.06
N THR A 394 -15.60 26.95 -11.99
CA THR A 394 -14.55 25.98 -11.67
C THR A 394 -14.30 25.03 -12.85
N MET A 395 -13.02 24.80 -13.16
CA MET A 395 -12.55 23.65 -13.95
C MET A 395 -11.96 22.62 -13.00
N ILE A 396 -12.34 21.37 -13.16
CA ILE A 396 -11.87 20.26 -12.34
C ILE A 396 -11.20 19.23 -13.26
N ILE A 397 -9.98 18.82 -12.93
CA ILE A 397 -9.21 17.79 -13.59
C ILE A 397 -8.89 16.71 -12.55
N THR A 398 -9.13 15.45 -12.88
CA THR A 398 -8.85 14.33 -11.97
C THR A 398 -7.96 13.29 -12.66
N ALA A 399 -7.04 12.69 -11.90
CA ALA A 399 -6.11 11.67 -12.41
C ALA A 399 -6.80 10.33 -12.69
N SER A 400 -7.98 10.11 -12.13
CA SER A 400 -8.75 8.89 -12.34
C SER A 400 -10.26 9.16 -12.27
N LYS A 401 -11.03 8.20 -12.78
CA LYS A 401 -12.47 8.14 -12.59
C LYS A 401 -12.83 7.79 -11.14
N ALA A 402 -14.07 8.01 -10.72
CA ALA A 402 -14.53 7.84 -9.34
C ALA A 402 -14.38 6.39 -8.81
N ASP A 403 -14.38 5.41 -9.69
CA ASP A 403 -14.30 3.97 -9.41
C ASP A 403 -12.96 3.35 -9.83
N LYS A 404 -11.94 4.17 -10.15
CA LYS A 404 -10.66 3.70 -10.67
C LYS A 404 -9.45 4.20 -9.88
N ALA A 405 -8.42 3.37 -9.81
CA ALA A 405 -7.12 3.76 -9.30
C ALA A 405 -6.35 4.64 -10.31
N SER A 406 -5.36 5.37 -9.82
CA SER A 406 -4.32 6.05 -10.59
C SER A 406 -2.97 5.42 -10.25
N PHE A 407 -1.97 5.53 -11.12
CA PHE A 407 -0.74 4.76 -11.01
C PHE A 407 0.53 5.63 -11.05
N GLY A 408 1.69 4.99 -10.76
CA GLY A 408 2.99 5.65 -10.70
C GLY A 408 3.34 6.24 -9.33
N CYS A 409 2.63 5.82 -8.27
CA CYS A 409 2.93 6.21 -6.89
C CYS A 409 3.91 5.21 -6.25
N THR A 410 5.08 4.99 -6.86
CA THR A 410 6.15 4.14 -6.31
C THR A 410 7.26 5.00 -5.73
N ASP A 411 8.03 4.45 -4.77
CA ASP A 411 9.11 5.19 -4.09
C ASP A 411 10.21 5.66 -5.06
N ASP A 412 10.44 4.93 -6.15
CA ASP A 412 11.43 5.28 -7.18
C ASP A 412 10.92 6.27 -8.24
N ALA A 413 9.63 6.64 -8.20
CA ALA A 413 9.03 7.52 -9.20
C ALA A 413 9.24 9.01 -8.87
N ASP A 414 9.64 9.80 -9.86
CA ASP A 414 9.74 11.25 -9.71
C ASP A 414 8.37 11.95 -9.77
N MET A 415 7.39 11.36 -10.42
CA MET A 415 6.01 11.86 -10.59
C MET A 415 5.05 10.70 -10.83
N THR A 416 3.79 10.89 -10.47
CA THR A 416 2.71 9.98 -10.88
C THR A 416 2.60 9.91 -12.40
N TYR A 417 1.98 8.88 -12.96
CA TYR A 417 1.78 8.79 -14.43
C TYR A 417 0.96 9.97 -14.96
N PHE A 418 -0.07 10.37 -14.19
CA PHE A 418 -0.86 11.56 -14.52
C PHE A 418 0.01 12.82 -14.42
N GLY A 419 0.70 13.04 -13.32
CA GLY A 419 1.52 14.24 -13.11
C GLY A 419 2.59 14.40 -14.17
N ARG A 420 3.31 13.33 -14.50
CA ARG A 420 4.32 13.32 -15.57
C ARG A 420 3.72 13.67 -16.93
N ALA A 421 2.62 13.02 -17.30
CA ALA A 421 1.98 13.25 -18.59
C ALA A 421 1.40 14.66 -18.70
N PHE A 422 0.75 15.14 -17.63
CA PHE A 422 0.08 16.44 -17.66
C PHE A 422 1.06 17.59 -17.42
N PHE A 423 1.78 17.64 -16.29
CA PHE A 423 2.63 18.78 -15.92
C PHE A 423 3.96 18.81 -16.68
N ASN A 424 4.59 17.66 -16.93
CA ASN A 424 5.94 17.64 -17.51
C ASN A 424 5.92 17.53 -19.04
N GLU A 425 5.01 16.73 -19.61
CA GLU A 425 5.06 16.42 -21.04
C GLU A 425 4.05 17.20 -21.88
N SER A 426 2.87 17.53 -21.34
CA SER A 426 1.81 18.18 -22.13
C SER A 426 1.68 19.66 -21.84
N LEU A 427 1.51 20.08 -20.60
CA LEU A 427 1.25 21.49 -20.25
C LEU A 427 2.34 22.47 -20.73
N PRO A 428 3.64 22.15 -20.66
CA PRO A 428 4.68 23.05 -21.16
C PRO A 428 4.69 23.26 -22.68
N ARG A 429 4.02 22.38 -23.43
CA ARG A 429 4.02 22.39 -24.91
C ARG A 429 2.66 22.73 -25.50
N SER A 430 1.66 22.98 -24.64
CA SER A 430 0.31 23.28 -25.04
C SER A 430 0.03 24.79 -24.98
N ASP A 431 -0.96 25.24 -25.71
CA ASP A 431 -1.48 26.59 -25.73
C ASP A 431 -2.67 26.80 -24.77
N GLY A 432 -3.05 25.76 -24.04
CA GLY A 432 -4.16 25.80 -23.10
C GLY A 432 -4.21 24.58 -22.17
N VAL A 433 -4.84 24.78 -21.02
CA VAL A 433 -5.00 23.74 -20.00
C VAL A 433 -5.79 22.53 -20.52
N MET A 434 -6.87 22.79 -21.29
CA MET A 434 -7.69 21.73 -21.88
C MET A 434 -6.90 20.92 -22.92
N THR A 435 -6.17 21.63 -23.80
CA THR A 435 -5.30 20.98 -24.81
C THR A 435 -4.29 20.08 -24.13
N ALA A 436 -3.64 20.58 -23.06
CA ALA A 436 -2.67 19.80 -22.27
C ALA A 436 -3.30 18.54 -21.66
N PHE A 437 -4.52 18.65 -21.15
CA PHE A 437 -5.22 17.50 -20.57
C PHE A 437 -5.49 16.42 -21.64
N TYR A 438 -6.07 16.79 -22.79
CA TYR A 438 -6.35 15.83 -23.84
C TYR A 438 -5.09 15.20 -24.46
N ASP A 439 -4.00 15.97 -24.52
CA ASP A 439 -2.69 15.50 -24.94
C ASP A 439 -2.07 14.50 -23.93
N ALA A 440 -2.37 14.63 -22.65
CA ALA A 440 -1.88 13.73 -21.60
C ALA A 440 -2.57 12.35 -21.62
N LEU A 441 -3.85 12.28 -22.01
CA LEU A 441 -4.65 11.05 -21.92
C LEU A 441 -4.02 9.84 -22.64
N PRO A 442 -3.58 9.92 -23.91
CA PRO A 442 -2.97 8.78 -24.59
C PRO A 442 -1.65 8.36 -23.92
N LYS A 443 -0.87 9.29 -23.39
CA LYS A 443 0.41 9.01 -22.72
C LYS A 443 0.22 8.26 -21.41
N ILE A 444 -0.81 8.66 -20.62
CA ILE A 444 -1.19 7.96 -19.37
C ILE A 444 -1.62 6.54 -19.71
N LYS A 445 -2.57 6.39 -20.64
CA LYS A 445 -3.11 5.09 -21.03
C LYS A 445 -2.04 4.15 -21.57
N GLU A 446 -1.10 4.65 -22.38
CA GLU A 446 0.01 3.86 -22.89
C GLU A 446 0.89 3.30 -21.77
N ARG A 447 1.26 4.13 -20.78
CA ARG A 447 2.04 3.69 -19.61
C ARG A 447 1.32 2.64 -18.78
N GLU A 448 0.05 2.88 -18.50
CA GLU A 448 -0.78 1.95 -17.74
C GLU A 448 -0.88 0.58 -18.42
N ILE A 449 -1.13 0.56 -19.73
CA ILE A 449 -1.20 -0.68 -20.49
C ILE A 449 0.15 -1.41 -20.54
N LEU A 450 1.26 -0.68 -20.76
CA LEU A 450 2.60 -1.27 -20.78
C LEU A 450 2.97 -1.95 -19.46
N MET A 451 2.46 -1.43 -18.33
CA MET A 451 2.67 -1.98 -17.01
C MET A 451 1.61 -3.01 -16.61
N GLY A 452 0.62 -3.28 -17.48
CA GLY A 452 -0.45 -4.25 -17.22
C GLY A 452 -1.56 -3.75 -16.30
N PHE A 453 -1.68 -2.44 -16.10
CA PHE A 453 -2.73 -1.84 -15.28
C PHE A 453 -4.02 -1.60 -16.08
N GLU A 454 -5.16 -1.60 -15.38
CA GLU A 454 -6.41 -1.12 -15.92
C GLU A 454 -6.37 0.41 -16.07
N PRO A 455 -6.81 1.00 -17.21
CA PRO A 455 -6.77 2.43 -17.42
C PRO A 455 -7.49 3.24 -16.34
N SER A 456 -6.84 4.28 -15.82
CA SER A 456 -7.36 5.16 -14.77
C SER A 456 -8.51 6.07 -15.22
N GLU A 457 -8.61 6.34 -16.52
CA GLU A 457 -9.65 7.19 -17.16
C GLU A 457 -9.74 8.60 -16.52
N PRO A 458 -8.70 9.44 -16.64
CA PRO A 458 -8.73 10.81 -16.12
C PRO A 458 -9.90 11.61 -16.66
N GLN A 459 -10.43 12.52 -15.85
CA GLN A 459 -11.62 13.29 -16.19
C GLN A 459 -11.39 14.79 -16.14
N LEU A 460 -12.11 15.54 -17.02
CA LEU A 460 -12.14 16.99 -17.01
C LEU A 460 -13.61 17.45 -17.03
N VAL A 461 -13.96 18.33 -16.10
CA VAL A 461 -15.27 18.99 -16.04
C VAL A 461 -15.04 20.50 -15.92
N ILE A 462 -15.76 21.27 -16.71
CA ILE A 462 -15.67 22.74 -16.72
C ILE A 462 -17.03 23.36 -16.52
N GLY A 463 -17.12 24.36 -15.65
CA GLY A 463 -18.32 25.17 -15.43
C GLY A 463 -18.59 26.13 -16.59
N GLU A 464 -19.85 26.49 -16.81
CA GLU A 464 -20.29 27.30 -17.95
C GLU A 464 -19.62 28.70 -17.98
N ALA A 465 -19.51 29.37 -16.86
CA ALA A 465 -18.84 30.66 -16.77
C ALA A 465 -17.34 30.54 -17.02
N MET A 466 -16.69 29.49 -16.42
CA MET A 466 -15.28 29.21 -16.64
C MET A 466 -14.97 28.90 -18.11
N GLN A 467 -15.84 28.14 -18.80
CA GLN A 467 -15.67 27.83 -20.21
C GLN A 467 -15.65 29.08 -21.10
N LEU A 468 -16.44 30.08 -20.75
CA LEU A 468 -16.48 31.36 -21.46
C LEU A 468 -15.27 32.27 -21.12
N ALA A 469 -14.84 32.27 -19.86
CA ALA A 469 -13.74 33.13 -19.39
C ALA A 469 -12.36 32.55 -19.69
N LEU A 470 -12.24 31.22 -19.79
CA LEU A 470 -10.96 30.50 -19.92
C LEU A 470 -10.06 31.02 -21.07
N PRO A 471 -10.55 31.34 -22.28
CA PRO A 471 -9.71 31.87 -23.34
C PRO A 471 -8.97 33.16 -22.97
N GLU A 472 -9.60 34.06 -22.19
CA GLU A 472 -8.97 35.31 -21.75
C GLU A 472 -8.04 35.03 -20.55
N LEU A 473 -8.49 34.26 -19.56
CA LEU A 473 -7.67 33.90 -18.40
C LEU A 473 -6.39 33.15 -18.80
N GLN A 474 -6.48 32.20 -19.72
CA GLN A 474 -5.30 31.43 -20.13
C GLN A 474 -4.35 32.20 -21.04
N LYS A 475 -4.77 33.26 -21.75
CA LYS A 475 -3.83 34.13 -22.46
C LYS A 475 -2.78 34.68 -21.51
N ALA A 476 -3.17 35.11 -20.31
CA ALA A 476 -2.22 35.56 -19.30
C ALA A 476 -1.28 34.46 -18.81
N LEU A 477 -1.81 33.20 -18.72
CA LEU A 477 -1.01 32.04 -18.32
C LEU A 477 0.02 31.63 -19.37
N PHE A 478 -0.31 31.69 -20.67
CA PHE A 478 0.51 31.17 -21.76
C PHE A 478 1.31 32.25 -22.53
N HIS A 479 1.07 33.53 -22.26
CA HIS A 479 1.74 34.65 -22.98
C HIS A 479 3.26 34.70 -22.79
N HIS A 480 3.79 34.11 -21.73
CA HIS A 480 5.23 34.05 -21.44
C HIS A 480 5.97 32.89 -22.11
N GLN A 481 5.27 31.99 -22.84
CA GLN A 481 5.94 30.89 -23.54
C GLN A 481 6.83 31.37 -24.71
N ASP A 482 6.58 32.55 -25.25
CA ASP A 482 7.34 33.11 -26.40
C ASP A 482 8.68 33.75 -26.00
N ASN A 483 9.05 33.73 -24.72
CA ASN A 483 10.33 34.28 -24.27
C ASN A 483 11.43 33.19 -24.24
N PRO A 484 12.35 33.17 -25.23
CA PRO A 484 13.37 32.10 -25.36
C PRO A 484 14.48 32.17 -24.31
N SER A 485 14.46 33.15 -23.39
CA SER A 485 15.47 33.35 -22.36
C SER A 485 15.24 32.51 -21.09
N ILE A 486 14.15 31.79 -20.97
CA ILE A 486 13.89 30.90 -19.81
C ILE A 486 14.30 29.47 -20.22
N SER A 487 15.56 29.11 -19.97
CA SER A 487 16.01 27.73 -20.06
C SER A 487 15.34 26.91 -18.95
N ILE A 488 14.58 25.90 -19.33
CA ILE A 488 14.10 24.88 -18.39
C ILE A 488 15.34 24.26 -17.72
N PRO A 489 15.42 24.14 -16.40
CA PRO A 489 16.52 23.41 -15.77
C PRO A 489 16.58 22.00 -16.38
N TYR A 490 17.74 21.59 -16.85
CA TYR A 490 17.99 20.38 -17.64
C TYR A 490 17.54 19.07 -16.94
N GLY A 491 17.32 19.13 -15.63
CA GLY A 491 16.80 18.02 -14.80
C GLY A 491 15.31 17.72 -14.97
N LEU A 492 14.52 18.65 -15.51
CA LEU A 492 13.05 18.46 -15.68
C LEU A 492 12.69 17.73 -16.98
N ILE A 493 13.61 17.58 -17.94
CA ILE A 493 13.29 17.05 -19.29
C ILE A 493 13.93 15.70 -19.60
N ASN A 494 15.01 15.32 -18.93
CA ASN A 494 15.83 14.17 -19.31
C ASN A 494 16.27 13.30 -18.11
N LYS A 495 15.33 12.64 -17.42
CA LYS A 495 15.61 11.26 -17.00
C LYS A 495 15.06 10.34 -18.10
N ALA A 496 15.94 9.54 -18.67
CA ALA A 496 15.58 8.53 -19.68
C ALA A 496 14.44 7.64 -19.17
N PRO A 497 13.57 7.12 -20.06
CA PRO A 497 12.56 6.17 -19.65
C PRO A 497 13.25 5.00 -18.94
N ASP A 498 12.66 4.55 -17.82
CA ASP A 498 13.12 3.45 -17.00
C ASP A 498 13.56 2.27 -17.85
N THR A 499 14.85 2.17 -18.14
CA THR A 499 15.44 0.95 -18.66
C THR A 499 15.56 0.00 -17.48
N LYS A 500 14.83 -1.13 -17.53
CA LYS A 500 15.01 -2.25 -16.60
C LYS A 500 16.50 -2.43 -16.29
N PRO A 501 16.88 -2.58 -15.01
CA PRO A 501 18.22 -3.03 -14.70
C PRO A 501 18.43 -4.38 -15.37
N ALA A 502 19.49 -4.47 -16.18
CA ALA A 502 19.93 -5.74 -16.76
C ALA A 502 20.24 -6.71 -15.61
N LEU A 503 19.53 -7.82 -15.60
CA LEU A 503 19.89 -8.98 -14.80
C LEU A 503 21.34 -9.37 -15.13
N ASN A 504 22.20 -9.24 -14.14
CA ASN A 504 23.45 -10.01 -14.04
C ASN A 504 23.43 -10.86 -12.77
#